data_99e7994e5ef0adf09023a0cce5353489
#
_entry.id   99e7994e5ef0adf09023a0cce5353489
#
_cell.length_a   1.000
_cell.length_b   1.000
_cell.length_c   1.000
_cell.angle_alpha   90.00
_cell.angle_beta   90.00
_cell.angle_gamma   90.00
#
_symmetry.space_group_name_H-M   'P 1'
#
loop_
_entity.id
_entity.type
_entity.pdbx_description
1 polymer ?
#
loop_
_entity_poly.entity_id
_entity_poly.type
_entity_poly.pdbx_seq_one_letter_code
_entity_poly.pdbx_strand_id
1 'polypeptide(L)'
;MTAPTIVGAYAAMPRTTAEREDFYRRLAETGWVDGIEIPYREGLDADPQWLADQLRNRFAHCVVTAIPGTMQRCATDSVFGLASPDEEGRQRAVTWVTGLVDDVRALHEMVGHPVVRWVEVHSAPSRKADAKAFASSLAELSGVFEDAGLAIVVEHCDAAGGVGPGEKEFLSLDEEITAVVGTRALLTINWGRSVVESHDPELPARQVARLADAGLLGGVMLSGAGPDATQYGPAWGDAHLPLRDDEPTSLLTTDLVGSFLDAARGAQVYQGIKIQAPAHATVERRLAMVTYIHDVMTTA
;
A
#
# COMPACT_ATOMS: atom_id res chain seq x y z
N MET A 1 8.24 13.29 16.51
CA MET A 1 6.97 13.47 15.75
C MET A 1 6.46 12.08 15.45
N THR A 2 5.19 11.82 15.66
CA THR A 2 4.58 10.55 15.28
C THR A 2 4.53 10.45 13.75
N ALA A 3 4.69 9.24 13.21
CA ALA A 3 4.54 9.01 11.77
C ALA A 3 3.10 9.36 11.33
N PRO A 4 2.90 9.98 10.15
CA PRO A 4 1.57 10.30 9.66
C PRO A 4 0.73 9.03 9.44
N THR A 5 -0.57 9.14 9.73
CA THR A 5 -1.52 8.04 9.58
C THR A 5 -2.25 8.15 8.24
N ILE A 6 -2.12 7.09 7.43
CA ILE A 6 -2.67 6.98 6.08
C ILE A 6 -3.86 6.02 6.10
N VAL A 7 -4.93 6.37 5.40
CA VAL A 7 -6.07 5.46 5.21
C VAL A 7 -6.14 5.02 3.75
N GLY A 8 -6.09 3.70 3.53
CA GLY A 8 -6.39 3.07 2.23
C GLY A 8 -7.89 3.17 1.92
N ALA A 9 -8.37 4.40 1.78
CA ALA A 9 -9.78 4.73 1.69
C ALA A 9 -10.50 3.98 0.56
N TYR A 10 -9.82 3.69 -0.54
CA TYR A 10 -10.40 3.00 -1.68
C TYR A 10 -10.88 1.57 -1.36
N ALA A 11 -10.26 0.90 -0.39
CA ALA A 11 -10.67 -0.44 0.04
C ALA A 11 -12.04 -0.42 0.75
N ALA A 12 -12.32 0.65 1.51
CA ALA A 12 -13.59 0.86 2.21
C ALA A 12 -14.54 1.81 1.46
N MET A 13 -14.25 2.19 0.21
CA MET A 13 -14.98 3.26 -0.50
C MET A 13 -16.45 2.90 -0.75
N PRO A 14 -17.41 3.80 -0.46
CA PRO A 14 -18.79 3.64 -0.87
C PRO A 14 -18.93 3.72 -2.40
N ARG A 15 -20.12 3.37 -2.91
CA ARG A 15 -20.34 3.25 -4.35
C ARG A 15 -20.75 4.54 -5.06
N THR A 16 -21.55 5.39 -4.40
CA THR A 16 -22.05 6.61 -5.02
C THR A 16 -21.09 7.77 -4.82
N THR A 17 -21.04 8.72 -5.75
CA THR A 17 -20.19 9.90 -5.65
C THR A 17 -20.47 10.70 -4.38
N ALA A 18 -21.73 10.91 -4.04
CA ALA A 18 -22.11 11.67 -2.83
C ALA A 18 -21.65 10.99 -1.54
N GLU A 19 -21.73 9.65 -1.47
CA GLU A 19 -21.21 8.91 -0.30
C GLU A 19 -19.68 8.90 -0.27
N ARG A 20 -19.00 8.86 -1.43
CA ARG A 20 -17.54 8.99 -1.53
C ARG A 20 -17.07 10.35 -0.99
N GLU A 21 -17.74 11.44 -1.39
CA GLU A 21 -17.46 12.79 -0.91
C GLU A 21 -17.68 12.90 0.60
N ASP A 22 -18.78 12.36 1.11
CA ASP A 22 -19.08 12.32 2.56
C ASP A 22 -18.03 11.51 3.32
N PHE A 23 -17.56 10.38 2.77
CA PHE A 23 -16.54 9.56 3.38
C PHE A 23 -15.18 10.27 3.47
N TYR A 24 -14.72 10.92 2.39
CA TYR A 24 -13.50 11.73 2.41
C TYR A 24 -13.59 12.90 3.40
N ARG A 25 -14.73 13.61 3.40
CA ARG A 25 -14.97 14.70 4.34
C ARG A 25 -14.89 14.22 5.79
N ARG A 26 -15.56 13.12 6.11
CA ARG A 26 -15.57 12.58 7.47
C ARG A 26 -14.21 12.02 7.90
N LEU A 27 -13.46 11.39 7.01
CA LEU A 27 -12.08 10.99 7.29
C LEU A 27 -11.22 12.21 7.68
N ALA A 28 -11.32 13.31 6.95
CA ALA A 28 -10.60 14.52 7.29
C ALA A 28 -11.07 15.16 8.64
N GLU A 29 -12.37 15.09 8.93
CA GLU A 29 -12.95 15.62 10.17
C GLU A 29 -12.55 14.84 11.43
N THR A 30 -11.99 13.61 11.29
CA THR A 30 -11.47 12.85 12.44
C THR A 30 -10.27 13.53 13.09
N GLY A 31 -9.51 14.32 12.32
CA GLY A 31 -8.34 15.04 12.79
C GLY A 31 -7.07 14.17 13.00
N TRP A 32 -7.17 12.85 12.81
CA TRP A 32 -6.03 11.94 12.90
C TRP A 32 -5.61 11.33 11.54
N VAL A 33 -6.43 11.48 10.50
CA VAL A 33 -6.05 11.05 9.14
C VAL A 33 -5.23 12.14 8.48
N ASP A 34 -3.93 11.87 8.33
CA ASP A 34 -2.98 12.81 7.70
C ASP A 34 -2.99 12.72 6.18
N GLY A 35 -3.33 11.54 5.64
CA GLY A 35 -3.37 11.27 4.21
C GLY A 35 -4.21 10.06 3.85
N ILE A 36 -4.39 9.87 2.55
CA ILE A 36 -5.03 8.68 2.00
C ILE A 36 -4.08 7.96 1.04
N GLU A 37 -4.28 6.67 0.89
CA GLU A 37 -3.65 5.87 -0.15
C GLU A 37 -4.53 5.91 -1.40
N ILE A 38 -3.94 6.33 -2.52
CA ILE A 38 -4.60 6.53 -3.81
C ILE A 38 -4.19 5.38 -4.73
N PRO A 39 -5.12 4.57 -5.24
CA PRO A 39 -4.80 3.50 -6.17
C PRO A 39 -4.51 4.06 -7.57
N TYR A 40 -3.40 3.64 -8.19
CA TYR A 40 -3.07 3.99 -9.56
C TYR A 40 -3.33 2.83 -10.53
N ARG A 41 -4.02 3.10 -11.62
CA ARG A 41 -4.29 2.15 -12.71
C ARG A 41 -3.84 2.73 -14.04
N GLU A 42 -4.70 3.49 -14.70
CA GLU A 42 -4.45 4.26 -15.91
C GLU A 42 -4.43 5.78 -15.62
N GLY A 43 -4.53 6.13 -14.35
CA GLY A 43 -4.56 7.44 -13.75
C GLY A 43 -4.90 7.32 -12.28
N LEU A 44 -4.88 8.44 -11.55
CA LEU A 44 -5.16 8.51 -10.11
C LEU A 44 -6.65 8.42 -9.79
N ASP A 45 -7.50 8.93 -10.67
CA ASP A 45 -8.97 8.80 -10.66
C ASP A 45 -9.50 9.01 -12.07
N ALA A 46 -10.71 8.55 -12.36
CA ALA A 46 -11.41 8.81 -13.63
C ALA A 46 -11.74 10.31 -13.79
N ASP A 47 -11.89 11.04 -12.68
CA ASP A 47 -12.03 12.49 -12.62
C ASP A 47 -10.92 13.07 -11.71
N PRO A 48 -9.75 13.44 -12.28
CA PRO A 48 -8.64 13.97 -11.50
C PRO A 48 -8.98 15.29 -10.79
N GLN A 49 -9.88 16.12 -11.35
CA GLN A 49 -10.30 17.36 -10.71
C GLN A 49 -11.15 17.07 -9.47
N TRP A 50 -12.05 16.09 -9.55
CA TRP A 50 -12.82 15.65 -8.39
C TRP A 50 -11.89 15.16 -7.27
N LEU A 51 -10.89 14.34 -7.61
CA LEU A 51 -9.90 13.88 -6.64
C LEU A 51 -9.15 15.06 -5.99
N ALA A 52 -8.66 16.01 -6.80
CA ALA A 52 -7.98 17.20 -6.30
C ALA A 52 -8.85 18.00 -5.31
N ASP A 53 -10.16 18.11 -5.58
CA ASP A 53 -11.10 18.81 -4.71
C ASP A 53 -11.36 18.04 -3.40
N GLN A 54 -11.28 16.69 -3.42
CA GLN A 54 -11.35 15.90 -2.18
C GLN A 54 -10.10 16.04 -1.32
N LEU A 55 -8.92 16.21 -1.94
CA LEU A 55 -7.65 16.28 -1.20
C LEU A 55 -7.35 17.69 -0.67
N ARG A 56 -7.78 18.74 -1.42
CA ARG A 56 -7.45 20.14 -1.11
C ARG A 56 -7.86 20.52 0.30
N ASN A 57 -6.92 21.02 1.09
CA ASN A 57 -7.09 21.43 2.48
C ASN A 57 -7.56 20.33 3.46
N ARG A 58 -7.50 19.06 3.03
CA ARG A 58 -7.92 17.93 3.89
C ARG A 58 -6.76 17.01 4.24
N PHE A 59 -5.88 16.73 3.28
CA PHE A 59 -4.81 15.75 3.45
C PHE A 59 -3.49 16.32 2.92
N ALA A 60 -2.38 15.97 3.57
CA ALA A 60 -1.05 16.50 3.24
C ALA A 60 0.02 15.41 3.07
N HIS A 61 -0.31 14.15 3.39
CA HIS A 61 0.63 13.03 3.45
C HIS A 61 0.10 11.80 2.70
N CYS A 62 -0.42 12.01 1.45
CA CYS A 62 -0.95 10.91 0.66
C CYS A 62 0.15 9.97 0.15
N VAL A 63 -0.23 8.72 -0.04
CA VAL A 63 0.54 7.67 -0.71
C VAL A 63 -0.17 7.31 -2.00
N VAL A 64 0.57 7.07 -3.09
CA VAL A 64 0.02 6.45 -4.30
C VAL A 64 0.50 5.02 -4.36
N THR A 65 -0.43 4.06 -4.47
CA THR A 65 -0.04 2.65 -4.68
C THR A 65 -0.23 2.22 -6.13
N ALA A 66 0.84 1.69 -6.72
CA ALA A 66 0.85 1.20 -8.10
C ALA A 66 0.31 -0.23 -8.25
N ILE A 67 -0.01 -0.95 -7.15
CA ILE A 67 -0.37 -2.38 -7.21
C ILE A 67 -1.55 -2.69 -8.13
N PRO A 68 -2.67 -1.92 -8.14
CA PRO A 68 -3.78 -2.28 -8.98
C PRO A 68 -3.45 -2.22 -10.48
N GLY A 69 -2.72 -1.19 -10.90
CA GLY A 69 -2.28 -1.05 -12.28
C GLY A 69 -1.19 -2.03 -12.67
N THR A 70 -0.28 -2.37 -11.76
CA THR A 70 0.74 -3.40 -11.94
C THR A 70 0.07 -4.76 -12.23
N MET A 71 -0.86 -5.19 -11.36
CA MET A 71 -1.56 -6.47 -11.54
C MET A 71 -2.40 -6.51 -12.81
N GLN A 72 -3.06 -5.42 -13.15
CA GLN A 72 -3.83 -5.32 -14.39
C GLN A 72 -2.96 -5.51 -15.64
N ARG A 73 -1.73 -4.95 -15.64
CA ARG A 73 -0.78 -5.10 -16.74
C ARG A 73 -0.14 -6.48 -16.77
N CYS A 74 0.23 -7.03 -15.63
CA CYS A 74 0.75 -8.40 -15.53
C CYS A 74 -0.25 -9.45 -16.04
N ALA A 75 -1.54 -9.21 -15.88
CA ALA A 75 -2.59 -10.11 -16.38
C ALA A 75 -2.62 -10.20 -17.92
N THR A 76 -2.15 -9.17 -18.63
CA THR A 76 -2.13 -9.11 -20.11
C THR A 76 -0.72 -9.23 -20.70
N ASP A 77 0.31 -8.95 -19.90
CA ASP A 77 1.71 -8.97 -20.28
C ASP A 77 2.55 -9.64 -19.17
N SER A 78 2.83 -10.91 -19.32
CA SER A 78 3.49 -11.74 -18.30
C SER A 78 4.95 -11.38 -18.03
N VAL A 79 5.54 -10.44 -18.77
CA VAL A 79 6.90 -9.92 -18.57
C VAL A 79 6.90 -8.44 -18.16
N PHE A 80 5.72 -7.83 -17.98
CA PHE A 80 5.61 -6.46 -17.48
C PHE A 80 5.95 -6.41 -15.99
N GLY A 81 6.91 -5.56 -15.62
CA GLY A 81 7.22 -5.28 -14.20
C GLY A 81 8.59 -4.66 -14.01
N LEU A 82 8.77 -3.92 -12.92
CA LEU A 82 10.06 -3.27 -12.59
C LEU A 82 11.17 -4.28 -12.30
N ALA A 83 10.84 -5.49 -11.88
CA ALA A 83 11.78 -6.58 -11.64
C ALA A 83 11.83 -7.58 -12.82
N SER A 84 11.37 -7.21 -14.00
CA SER A 84 11.39 -8.10 -15.16
C SER A 84 12.82 -8.35 -15.65
N PRO A 85 13.23 -9.61 -15.84
CA PRO A 85 14.46 -9.93 -16.54
C PRO A 85 14.38 -9.68 -18.06
N ASP A 86 13.16 -9.54 -18.60
CA ASP A 86 12.92 -9.09 -19.98
C ASP A 86 13.04 -7.57 -20.02
N GLU A 87 14.08 -7.07 -20.75
CA GLU A 87 14.41 -5.65 -20.76
C GLU A 87 13.26 -4.79 -21.35
N GLU A 88 12.56 -5.28 -22.38
CA GLU A 88 11.43 -4.53 -22.94
C GLU A 88 10.26 -4.46 -21.96
N GLY A 89 9.96 -5.56 -21.26
CA GLY A 89 8.94 -5.61 -20.19
C GLY A 89 9.29 -4.67 -19.04
N ARG A 90 10.55 -4.66 -18.63
CA ARG A 90 11.08 -3.75 -17.60
C ARG A 90 10.94 -2.29 -18.01
N GLN A 91 11.35 -1.93 -19.23
CA GLN A 91 11.27 -0.56 -19.73
C GLN A 91 9.84 -0.06 -19.90
N ARG A 92 8.90 -0.94 -20.27
CA ARG A 92 7.46 -0.58 -20.26
C ARG A 92 7.00 -0.25 -18.86
N ALA A 93 7.44 -0.99 -17.83
CA ALA A 93 7.09 -0.71 -16.43
C ALA A 93 7.72 0.60 -15.92
N VAL A 94 9.00 0.85 -16.23
CA VAL A 94 9.66 2.13 -15.90
C VAL A 94 8.95 3.31 -16.55
N THR A 95 8.60 3.21 -17.84
CA THR A 95 7.84 4.25 -18.55
C THR A 95 6.47 4.48 -17.90
N TRP A 96 5.79 3.43 -17.52
CA TRP A 96 4.48 3.55 -16.87
C TRP A 96 4.57 4.20 -15.49
N VAL A 97 5.57 3.85 -14.68
CA VAL A 97 5.80 4.50 -13.37
C VAL A 97 6.23 5.96 -13.54
N THR A 98 6.99 6.29 -14.59
CA THR A 98 7.30 7.69 -14.92
C THR A 98 6.01 8.47 -15.23
N GLY A 99 5.09 7.91 -16.01
CA GLY A 99 3.77 8.50 -16.25
C GLY A 99 2.94 8.69 -14.98
N LEU A 100 3.03 7.74 -14.00
CA LEU A 100 2.42 7.93 -12.69
C LEU A 100 2.96 9.18 -11.98
N VAL A 101 4.27 9.40 -12.03
CA VAL A 101 4.89 10.60 -11.42
C VAL A 101 4.39 11.87 -12.09
N ASP A 102 4.21 11.86 -13.41
CA ASP A 102 3.66 13.02 -14.14
C ASP A 102 2.19 13.29 -13.76
N ASP A 103 1.38 12.25 -13.58
CA ASP A 103 0.01 12.39 -13.08
C ASP A 103 -0.03 12.94 -11.64
N VAL A 104 0.92 12.55 -10.79
CA VAL A 104 1.04 13.11 -9.42
C VAL A 104 1.43 14.60 -9.48
N ARG A 105 2.33 15.00 -10.37
CA ARG A 105 2.67 16.42 -10.58
C ARG A 105 1.45 17.23 -11.01
N ALA A 106 0.69 16.71 -11.97
CA ALA A 106 -0.56 17.37 -12.42
C ALA A 106 -1.59 17.46 -11.27
N LEU A 107 -1.72 16.44 -10.44
CA LEU A 107 -2.56 16.48 -9.25
C LEU A 107 -2.10 17.57 -8.26
N HIS A 108 -0.79 17.70 -8.01
CA HIS A 108 -0.24 18.76 -7.15
C HIS A 108 -0.55 20.16 -7.68
N GLU A 109 -0.49 20.36 -9.00
CA GLU A 109 -0.88 21.62 -9.63
C GLU A 109 -2.38 21.91 -9.44
N MET A 110 -3.25 20.91 -9.64
CA MET A 110 -4.70 21.06 -9.43
C MET A 110 -5.03 21.34 -7.97
N VAL A 111 -4.36 20.68 -7.01
CA VAL A 111 -4.56 20.94 -5.58
C VAL A 111 -3.98 22.29 -5.16
N GLY A 112 -2.91 22.74 -5.78
CA GLY A 112 -2.19 23.98 -5.48
C GLY A 112 -1.00 23.82 -4.54
N HIS A 113 -0.72 22.60 -4.07
CA HIS A 113 0.44 22.26 -3.24
C HIS A 113 0.70 20.74 -3.26
N PRO A 114 1.93 20.28 -2.92
CA PRO A 114 2.23 18.86 -2.82
C PRO A 114 1.41 18.18 -1.71
N VAL A 115 0.65 17.14 -2.08
CA VAL A 115 -0.17 16.31 -1.16
C VAL A 115 0.31 14.87 -1.13
N VAL A 116 0.87 14.34 -2.22
CA VAL A 116 1.50 13.00 -2.28
C VAL A 116 2.95 13.13 -1.83
N ARG A 117 3.39 12.20 -0.98
CA ARG A 117 4.77 12.13 -0.47
C ARG A 117 5.48 10.87 -0.90
N TRP A 118 4.76 9.77 -1.01
CA TRP A 118 5.30 8.44 -1.28
C TRP A 118 4.55 7.79 -2.44
N VAL A 119 5.29 7.02 -3.21
CA VAL A 119 4.71 6.14 -4.24
C VAL A 119 5.18 4.73 -3.96
N GLU A 120 4.22 3.83 -3.76
CA GLU A 120 4.45 2.40 -3.59
C GLU A 120 4.57 1.74 -4.95
N VAL A 121 5.77 1.21 -5.21
CA VAL A 121 6.10 0.38 -6.37
C VAL A 121 6.28 -1.07 -5.96
N HIS A 122 6.28 -1.99 -6.92
CA HIS A 122 6.21 -3.42 -6.65
C HIS A 122 7.20 -4.19 -7.52
N SER A 123 7.72 -5.29 -7.00
CA SER A 123 8.73 -6.14 -7.63
C SER A 123 8.15 -7.19 -8.60
N ALA A 124 7.14 -6.79 -9.40
CA ALA A 124 6.58 -7.60 -10.49
C ALA A 124 7.64 -7.90 -11.59
N PRO A 125 7.46 -8.96 -12.42
CA PRO A 125 6.29 -9.81 -12.60
C PRO A 125 6.26 -11.05 -11.69
N SER A 126 5.07 -11.67 -11.57
CA SER A 126 4.86 -12.89 -10.80
C SER A 126 5.80 -14.02 -11.23
N ARG A 127 6.44 -14.70 -10.27
CA ARG A 127 7.31 -15.89 -10.44
C ARG A 127 8.51 -15.72 -11.37
N LYS A 128 8.71 -14.55 -11.95
CA LYS A 128 9.77 -14.27 -12.93
C LYS A 128 10.64 -13.08 -12.54
N ALA A 129 10.33 -12.45 -11.40
CA ALA A 129 11.04 -11.27 -10.95
C ALA A 129 12.53 -11.57 -10.68
N ASP A 130 13.39 -10.60 -10.97
CA ASP A 130 14.83 -10.61 -10.75
C ASP A 130 15.26 -9.38 -9.96
N ALA A 131 15.99 -9.59 -8.86
CA ALA A 131 16.40 -8.52 -7.95
C ALA A 131 17.35 -7.51 -8.60
N LYS A 132 18.20 -7.93 -9.56
CA LYS A 132 19.11 -7.01 -10.24
C LYS A 132 18.36 -6.13 -11.23
N ALA A 133 17.39 -6.70 -11.96
CA ALA A 133 16.51 -5.94 -12.83
C ALA A 133 15.72 -4.91 -12.01
N PHE A 134 15.24 -5.29 -10.82
CA PHE A 134 14.54 -4.39 -9.92
C PHE A 134 15.44 -3.24 -9.44
N ALA A 135 16.65 -3.54 -8.97
CA ALA A 135 17.62 -2.53 -8.58
C ALA A 135 17.95 -1.55 -9.73
N SER A 136 18.08 -2.05 -10.96
CA SER A 136 18.28 -1.21 -12.16
C SER A 136 17.10 -0.26 -12.39
N SER A 137 15.87 -0.75 -12.26
CA SER A 137 14.66 0.07 -12.40
C SER A 137 14.54 1.15 -11.30
N LEU A 138 14.86 0.82 -10.05
CA LEU A 138 14.86 1.79 -8.95
C LEU A 138 15.91 2.89 -9.16
N ALA A 139 17.10 2.52 -9.65
CA ALA A 139 18.16 3.49 -9.98
C ALA A 139 17.74 4.43 -11.12
N GLU A 140 17.10 3.88 -12.16
CA GLU A 140 16.62 4.63 -13.32
C GLU A 140 15.50 5.61 -12.95
N LEU A 141 14.60 5.21 -12.06
CA LEU A 141 13.49 6.04 -11.56
C LEU A 141 13.93 7.12 -10.56
N SER A 142 15.08 6.97 -9.90
CA SER A 142 15.51 7.82 -8.79
C SER A 142 15.48 9.31 -9.14
N GLY A 143 16.05 9.72 -10.28
CA GLY A 143 16.06 11.11 -10.71
C GLY A 143 14.66 11.68 -10.97
N VAL A 144 13.77 10.90 -11.58
CA VAL A 144 12.38 11.31 -11.86
C VAL A 144 11.61 11.60 -10.56
N PHE A 145 11.82 10.76 -9.55
CA PHE A 145 11.19 10.94 -8.23
C PHE A 145 11.78 12.10 -7.44
N GLU A 146 13.11 12.27 -7.46
CA GLU A 146 13.78 13.40 -6.82
C GLU A 146 13.30 14.74 -7.40
N ASP A 147 13.22 14.84 -8.71
CA ASP A 147 12.74 16.04 -9.42
C ASP A 147 11.28 16.36 -9.10
N ALA A 148 10.49 15.35 -8.75
CA ALA A 148 9.09 15.51 -8.34
C ALA A 148 8.92 15.77 -6.84
N GLY A 149 9.97 15.66 -6.03
CA GLY A 149 9.90 15.73 -4.57
C GLY A 149 9.15 14.55 -3.93
N LEU A 150 9.18 13.38 -4.60
CA LEU A 150 8.53 12.15 -4.17
C LEU A 150 9.56 11.13 -3.66
N ALA A 151 9.15 10.29 -2.74
CA ALA A 151 9.94 9.15 -2.30
C ALA A 151 9.40 7.84 -2.86
N ILE A 152 10.32 6.98 -3.34
CA ILE A 152 10.02 5.62 -3.74
C ILE A 152 9.91 4.76 -2.49
N VAL A 153 8.83 3.98 -2.40
CA VAL A 153 8.66 2.93 -1.40
C VAL A 153 8.32 1.62 -2.11
N VAL A 154 8.94 0.53 -1.75
CA VAL A 154 8.60 -0.80 -2.24
C VAL A 154 7.61 -1.41 -1.27
N GLU A 155 6.36 -1.60 -1.67
CA GLU A 155 5.36 -2.32 -0.86
C GLU A 155 5.57 -3.81 -1.08
N HIS A 156 6.06 -4.50 -0.04
CA HIS A 156 6.25 -5.95 -0.08
C HIS A 156 4.91 -6.68 -0.26
N CYS A 157 4.87 -7.59 -1.21
CA CYS A 157 3.73 -8.44 -1.50
C CYS A 157 4.12 -9.90 -1.26
N ASP A 158 3.13 -10.79 -1.30
CA ASP A 158 3.39 -12.22 -1.19
C ASP A 158 4.45 -12.68 -2.21
N ALA A 159 5.48 -13.35 -1.71
CA ALA A 159 6.62 -13.79 -2.50
C ALA A 159 6.37 -15.11 -3.24
N ALA A 160 7.06 -15.29 -4.36
CA ALA A 160 7.12 -16.59 -5.03
C ALA A 160 7.75 -17.63 -4.08
N GLY A 161 7.06 -18.76 -3.90
CA GLY A 161 7.49 -19.83 -3.00
C GLY A 161 6.98 -19.73 -1.56
N GLY A 162 6.04 -18.85 -1.28
CA GLY A 162 5.29 -18.81 -0.03
C GLY A 162 4.45 -20.08 0.21
N VAL A 163 3.69 -20.11 1.31
CA VAL A 163 2.85 -21.23 1.71
C VAL A 163 1.56 -21.22 0.89
N GLY A 164 1.44 -22.10 -0.08
CA GLY A 164 0.29 -22.19 -0.98
C GLY A 164 0.38 -21.25 -2.18
N PRO A 165 -0.68 -21.17 -3.00
CA PRO A 165 -0.73 -20.24 -4.11
C PRO A 165 -0.91 -18.82 -3.57
N GLY A 166 0.08 -17.95 -3.87
CA GLY A 166 -0.03 -16.52 -3.62
C GLY A 166 -0.88 -15.82 -4.70
N GLU A 167 -1.11 -14.53 -4.50
CA GLU A 167 -1.78 -13.71 -5.50
C GLU A 167 -0.80 -12.96 -6.41
N LYS A 168 0.30 -12.46 -5.85
CA LYS A 168 1.30 -11.65 -6.56
C LYS A 168 2.53 -12.46 -6.93
N GLU A 169 3.05 -13.25 -5.97
CA GLU A 169 4.22 -14.10 -6.15
C GLU A 169 5.42 -13.34 -6.73
N PHE A 170 5.74 -12.20 -6.12
CA PHE A 170 6.83 -11.31 -6.49
C PHE A 170 8.17 -11.73 -5.84
N LEU A 171 9.12 -10.81 -5.72
CA LEU A 171 10.39 -11.08 -5.02
C LEU A 171 10.16 -11.34 -3.53
N SER A 172 11.02 -12.17 -2.95
CA SER A 172 11.11 -12.31 -1.51
C SER A 172 11.61 -11.02 -0.85
N LEU A 173 11.29 -10.84 0.44
CA LEU A 173 11.78 -9.68 1.20
C LEU A 173 13.31 -9.57 1.17
N ASP A 174 14.04 -10.69 1.17
CA ASP A 174 15.51 -10.70 1.07
C ASP A 174 16.03 -10.15 -0.26
N GLU A 175 15.36 -10.49 -1.34
CA GLU A 175 15.68 -10.01 -2.68
C GLU A 175 15.31 -8.53 -2.82
N GLU A 176 14.18 -8.09 -2.27
CA GLU A 176 13.80 -6.67 -2.26
C GLU A 176 14.77 -5.83 -1.42
N ILE A 177 15.17 -6.30 -0.23
CA ILE A 177 16.23 -5.66 0.57
C ILE A 177 17.52 -5.53 -0.25
N THR A 178 17.91 -6.58 -0.94
CA THR A 178 19.11 -6.57 -1.80
C THR A 178 18.99 -5.52 -2.90
N ALA A 179 17.82 -5.38 -3.50
CA ALA A 179 17.58 -4.44 -4.59
C ALA A 179 17.55 -2.96 -4.13
N VAL A 180 17.06 -2.68 -2.91
CA VAL A 180 16.96 -1.30 -2.40
C VAL A 180 18.25 -0.81 -1.74
N VAL A 181 19.14 -1.71 -1.29
CA VAL A 181 20.42 -1.32 -0.67
C VAL A 181 21.25 -0.48 -1.64
N GLY A 182 21.67 0.70 -1.19
CA GLY A 182 22.42 1.67 -2.00
C GLY A 182 21.54 2.62 -2.81
N THR A 183 20.21 2.48 -2.73
CA THR A 183 19.23 3.44 -3.24
C THR A 183 18.66 4.30 -2.11
N ARG A 184 17.72 5.21 -2.42
CA ARG A 184 16.92 5.94 -1.43
C ARG A 184 15.54 5.31 -1.20
N ALA A 185 15.23 4.20 -1.87
CA ALA A 185 13.97 3.51 -1.69
C ALA A 185 13.90 2.85 -0.31
N LEU A 186 12.72 2.88 0.30
CA LEU A 186 12.40 2.20 1.55
C LEU A 186 11.42 1.05 1.26
N LEU A 187 11.16 0.21 2.27
CA LEU A 187 10.20 -0.90 2.15
C LEU A 187 9.01 -0.69 3.10
N THR A 188 7.82 -0.99 2.61
CA THR A 188 6.59 -1.04 3.41
C THR A 188 6.15 -2.48 3.58
N ILE A 189 5.77 -2.83 4.81
CA ILE A 189 5.15 -4.11 5.12
C ILE A 189 3.64 -3.91 5.28
N ASN A 190 2.87 -4.64 4.47
CA ASN A 190 1.44 -4.78 4.64
C ASN A 190 1.17 -6.08 5.43
N TRP A 191 0.58 -5.97 6.61
CA TRP A 191 0.37 -7.09 7.52
C TRP A 191 -0.34 -8.26 6.84
N GLY A 192 -1.43 -8.00 6.14
CA GLY A 192 -2.23 -9.04 5.49
C GLY A 192 -1.47 -9.76 4.38
N ARG A 193 -0.67 -9.06 3.58
CA ARG A 193 0.10 -9.68 2.49
C ARG A 193 1.20 -10.59 3.00
N SER A 194 1.89 -10.21 4.08
CA SER A 194 2.86 -11.08 4.73
C SER A 194 2.21 -12.34 5.31
N VAL A 195 0.97 -12.22 5.81
CA VAL A 195 0.20 -13.39 6.29
C VAL A 195 -0.29 -14.25 5.13
N VAL A 196 -0.69 -13.69 4.00
CA VAL A 196 -1.02 -14.46 2.78
C VAL A 196 0.19 -15.28 2.31
N GLU A 197 1.40 -14.70 2.34
CA GLU A 197 2.65 -15.37 1.98
C GLU A 197 2.95 -16.59 2.88
N SER A 198 2.77 -16.43 4.17
CA SER A 198 3.34 -17.34 5.18
C SER A 198 2.32 -18.19 5.93
N HIS A 199 1.05 -17.78 5.94
CA HIS A 199 0.01 -18.27 6.86
C HIS A 199 0.39 -18.11 8.35
N ASP A 200 1.38 -17.26 8.66
CA ASP A 200 1.88 -16.98 10.00
C ASP A 200 1.58 -15.53 10.40
N PRO A 201 0.66 -15.28 11.35
CA PRO A 201 0.28 -13.94 11.75
C PRO A 201 1.38 -13.15 12.48
N GLU A 202 2.47 -13.81 12.87
CA GLU A 202 3.61 -13.18 13.54
C GLU A 202 4.74 -12.79 12.57
N LEU A 203 4.74 -13.30 11.34
CA LEU A 203 5.76 -12.96 10.36
C LEU A 203 5.83 -11.45 10.08
N PRO A 204 4.71 -10.71 9.93
CA PRO A 204 4.76 -9.27 9.63
C PRO A 204 5.58 -8.48 10.66
N ALA A 205 5.42 -8.76 11.95
CA ALA A 205 6.18 -8.08 13.01
C ALA A 205 7.68 -8.38 12.92
N ARG A 206 8.06 -9.62 12.59
CA ARG A 206 9.47 -9.98 12.37
C ARG A 206 10.08 -9.28 11.14
N GLN A 207 9.32 -9.17 10.06
CA GLN A 207 9.73 -8.45 8.85
C GLN A 207 9.92 -6.95 9.16
N VAL A 208 8.99 -6.33 9.87
CA VAL A 208 9.09 -4.91 10.29
C VAL A 208 10.30 -4.68 11.18
N ALA A 209 10.51 -5.50 12.21
CA ALA A 209 11.68 -5.39 13.09
C ALA A 209 12.99 -5.45 12.30
N ARG A 210 13.09 -6.38 11.36
CA ARG A 210 14.25 -6.52 10.48
C ARG A 210 14.51 -5.28 9.62
N LEU A 211 13.46 -4.70 9.02
CA LEU A 211 13.60 -3.48 8.23
C LEU A 211 13.94 -2.27 9.09
N ALA A 212 13.39 -2.16 10.28
CA ALA A 212 13.73 -1.12 11.25
C ALA A 212 15.20 -1.20 11.67
N ASP A 213 15.70 -2.40 11.99
CA ASP A 213 17.10 -2.64 12.35
C ASP A 213 18.07 -2.32 11.20
N ALA A 214 17.62 -2.52 9.95
CA ALA A 214 18.41 -2.21 8.75
C ALA A 214 18.32 -0.73 8.31
N GLY A 215 17.44 0.09 8.93
CA GLY A 215 17.18 1.46 8.51
C GLY A 215 16.48 1.56 7.15
N LEU A 216 15.71 0.54 6.78
CA LEU A 216 15.02 0.43 5.49
C LEU A 216 13.50 0.50 5.60
N LEU A 217 12.95 0.66 6.82
CA LEU A 217 11.50 0.69 7.02
C LEU A 217 10.91 2.00 6.48
N GLY A 218 10.07 1.90 5.45
CA GLY A 218 9.29 3.00 4.88
C GLY A 218 7.94 3.13 5.57
N GLY A 219 7.13 2.09 5.52
CA GLY A 219 5.79 2.13 6.08
C GLY A 219 5.34 0.83 6.71
N VAL A 220 4.28 0.92 7.48
CA VAL A 220 3.52 -0.22 8.01
C VAL A 220 2.05 -0.04 7.66
N MET A 221 1.42 -1.07 7.08
CA MET A 221 0.03 -1.01 6.63
C MET A 221 -0.77 -2.15 7.29
N LEU A 222 -1.79 -1.78 8.04
CA LEU A 222 -2.70 -2.73 8.70
C LEU A 222 -3.81 -3.13 7.73
N SER A 223 -3.85 -4.38 7.35
CA SER A 223 -4.95 -5.05 6.67
C SER A 223 -5.00 -6.50 7.12
N GLY A 224 -6.18 -7.08 7.29
CA GLY A 224 -6.30 -8.47 7.73
C GLY A 224 -6.26 -9.47 6.57
N ALA A 225 -5.95 -10.72 6.92
CA ALA A 225 -6.06 -11.90 6.08
C ALA A 225 -6.55 -13.09 6.94
N GLY A 226 -7.00 -14.16 6.31
CA GLY A 226 -7.47 -15.32 7.06
C GLY A 226 -7.66 -16.58 6.19
N PRO A 227 -7.88 -17.75 6.85
CA PRO A 227 -7.95 -19.05 6.21
C PRO A 227 -9.28 -19.34 5.50
N ASP A 228 -10.29 -18.50 5.68
CA ASP A 228 -11.64 -18.75 5.20
C ASP A 228 -12.03 -17.77 4.09
N ALA A 229 -12.86 -18.27 3.14
CA ALA A 229 -13.50 -17.39 2.18
C ALA A 229 -14.60 -16.57 2.86
N THR A 230 -14.64 -15.26 2.59
CA THR A 230 -15.58 -14.30 3.20
C THR A 230 -16.29 -13.49 2.14
N GLN A 231 -17.17 -12.58 2.56
CA GLN A 231 -17.75 -11.58 1.66
C GLN A 231 -16.70 -10.64 1.01
N TYR A 232 -15.49 -10.61 1.52
CA TYR A 232 -14.41 -9.73 1.08
C TYR A 232 -13.49 -10.38 0.04
N GLY A 233 -13.41 -11.72 0.03
CA GLY A 233 -12.55 -12.44 -0.91
C GLY A 233 -12.36 -13.91 -0.56
N PRO A 234 -11.53 -14.63 -1.35
CA PRO A 234 -11.22 -16.03 -1.12
C PRO A 234 -10.36 -16.23 0.14
N ALA A 235 -10.29 -17.49 0.61
CA ALA A 235 -9.35 -17.93 1.63
C ALA A 235 -7.92 -17.56 1.25
N TRP A 236 -7.16 -17.00 2.19
CA TRP A 236 -5.77 -16.54 1.98
C TRP A 236 -5.60 -15.55 0.81
N GLY A 237 -6.67 -14.81 0.47
CA GLY A 237 -6.60 -13.72 -0.52
C GLY A 237 -6.15 -12.40 0.11
N ASP A 238 -5.61 -11.49 -0.72
CA ASP A 238 -5.33 -10.09 -0.33
C ASP A 238 -6.64 -9.29 -0.27
N ALA A 239 -7.52 -9.74 0.63
CA ALA A 239 -8.90 -9.24 0.74
C ALA A 239 -9.02 -8.06 1.72
N HIS A 240 -7.92 -7.60 2.29
CA HIS A 240 -7.92 -6.50 3.26
C HIS A 240 -9.00 -6.65 4.32
N LEU A 241 -9.05 -7.81 5.00
CA LEU A 241 -10.04 -8.06 6.04
C LEU A 241 -9.93 -7.01 7.17
N PRO A 242 -11.07 -6.62 7.79
CA PRO A 242 -11.04 -5.82 9.01
C PRO A 242 -10.47 -6.61 10.19
N LEU A 243 -10.42 -6.00 11.37
CA LEU A 243 -10.08 -6.70 12.62
C LEU A 243 -11.02 -7.88 12.86
N ARG A 244 -10.53 -8.86 13.63
CA ARG A 244 -11.31 -10.05 14.04
C ARG A 244 -12.66 -9.71 14.68
N ASP A 245 -12.77 -8.58 15.36
CA ASP A 245 -14.01 -8.14 16.00
C ASP A 245 -15.10 -7.77 14.97
N ASP A 246 -14.70 -7.37 13.76
CA ASP A 246 -15.60 -7.04 12.65
C ASP A 246 -15.73 -8.19 11.63
N GLU A 247 -14.70 -9.06 11.54
CA GLU A 247 -14.69 -10.25 10.69
C GLU A 247 -14.03 -11.41 11.47
N PRO A 248 -14.83 -12.31 12.07
CA PRO A 248 -14.32 -13.34 12.99
C PRO A 248 -13.27 -14.29 12.39
N THR A 249 -13.21 -14.41 11.07
CA THR A 249 -12.23 -15.25 10.36
C THR A 249 -10.90 -14.53 10.11
N SER A 250 -10.84 -13.22 10.33
CA SER A 250 -9.60 -12.45 10.26
C SER A 250 -8.61 -12.88 11.34
N LEU A 251 -7.36 -13.09 10.94
CA LEU A 251 -6.28 -13.35 11.89
C LEU A 251 -5.77 -12.07 12.56
N LEU A 252 -6.11 -10.88 12.04
CA LEU A 252 -5.68 -9.61 12.61
C LEU A 252 -6.45 -9.30 13.91
N THR A 253 -5.75 -9.39 15.03
CA THR A 253 -6.28 -9.06 16.38
C THR A 253 -5.68 -7.78 16.91
N THR A 254 -6.26 -7.22 17.97
CA THR A 254 -5.72 -6.04 18.67
C THR A 254 -4.29 -6.26 19.17
N ASP A 255 -3.98 -7.43 19.73
CA ASP A 255 -2.63 -7.77 20.21
C ASP A 255 -1.62 -7.81 19.08
N LEU A 256 -2.02 -8.34 17.90
CA LEU A 256 -1.14 -8.41 16.73
C LEU A 256 -0.94 -7.02 16.08
N VAL A 257 -1.93 -6.13 16.16
CA VAL A 257 -1.72 -4.72 15.80
C VAL A 257 -0.65 -4.09 16.67
N GLY A 258 -0.76 -4.25 18.00
CA GLY A 258 0.24 -3.76 18.94
C GLY A 258 1.64 -4.29 18.65
N SER A 259 1.79 -5.62 18.55
CA SER A 259 3.08 -6.26 18.26
C SER A 259 3.70 -5.80 16.93
N PHE A 260 2.88 -5.55 15.91
CA PHE A 260 3.32 -5.07 14.60
C PHE A 260 3.87 -3.64 14.66
N LEU A 261 3.18 -2.75 15.38
CA LEU A 261 3.60 -1.37 15.55
C LEU A 261 4.82 -1.25 16.49
N ASP A 262 4.85 -2.01 17.58
CA ASP A 262 6.00 -2.08 18.49
C ASP A 262 7.27 -2.52 17.77
N ALA A 263 7.14 -3.46 16.83
CA ALA A 263 8.26 -3.94 16.02
C ALA A 263 8.88 -2.83 15.15
N ALA A 264 8.11 -1.82 14.75
CA ALA A 264 8.59 -0.67 13.98
C ALA A 264 9.43 0.30 14.81
N ARG A 265 9.27 0.32 16.13
CA ARG A 265 10.03 1.16 17.08
C ARG A 265 10.05 2.65 16.69
N GLY A 266 9.01 3.13 16.01
CA GLY A 266 8.93 4.49 15.50
C GLY A 266 9.87 4.80 14.32
N ALA A 267 10.43 3.78 13.67
CA ALA A 267 11.31 3.94 12.50
C ALA A 267 10.55 4.17 11.19
N GLN A 268 9.26 3.84 11.13
CA GLN A 268 8.44 4.02 9.94
C GLN A 268 8.25 5.50 9.59
N VAL A 269 8.24 5.81 8.29
CA VAL A 269 7.98 7.18 7.80
C VAL A 269 6.49 7.46 7.66
N TYR A 270 5.65 6.43 7.57
CA TYR A 270 4.19 6.49 7.69
C TYR A 270 3.63 5.18 8.27
N GLN A 271 2.41 5.23 8.75
CA GLN A 271 1.63 4.06 9.15
C GLN A 271 0.23 4.15 8.54
N GLY A 272 -0.42 3.01 8.31
CA GLY A 272 -1.69 3.07 7.60
C GLY A 272 -2.67 1.96 7.95
N ILE A 273 -3.92 2.19 7.57
CA ILE A 273 -5.07 1.30 7.72
C ILE A 273 -5.70 1.07 6.35
N LYS A 274 -5.79 -0.18 5.92
CA LYS A 274 -6.33 -0.56 4.62
C LYS A 274 -7.23 -1.77 4.76
N ILE A 275 -8.51 -1.53 5.01
CA ILE A 275 -9.50 -2.59 5.20
C ILE A 275 -10.71 -2.40 4.29
N GLN A 276 -11.32 -3.51 3.91
CA GLN A 276 -12.64 -3.49 3.30
C GLN A 276 -13.74 -3.30 4.36
N ALA A 277 -14.89 -2.83 3.90
CA ALA A 277 -16.12 -2.78 4.67
C ALA A 277 -17.22 -3.53 3.92
N PRO A 278 -18.27 -4.04 4.61
CA PRO A 278 -19.38 -4.71 3.96
C PRO A 278 -19.96 -3.86 2.81
N ALA A 279 -20.31 -4.51 1.69
CA ALA A 279 -20.74 -3.80 0.48
C ALA A 279 -21.89 -2.81 0.70
N HIS A 280 -22.78 -3.12 1.65
CA HIS A 280 -23.94 -2.30 2.00
C HIS A 280 -23.74 -1.47 3.29
N ALA A 281 -22.53 -1.41 3.82
CA ALA A 281 -22.24 -0.59 5.00
C ALA A 281 -22.46 0.89 4.68
N THR A 282 -23.07 1.60 5.62
CA THR A 282 -23.20 3.07 5.55
C THR A 282 -21.84 3.74 5.70
N VAL A 283 -21.74 5.02 5.34
CA VAL A 283 -20.52 5.81 5.52
C VAL A 283 -20.09 5.82 6.99
N GLU A 284 -21.03 5.95 7.91
CA GLU A 284 -20.79 5.90 9.37
C GLU A 284 -20.15 4.57 9.80
N ARG A 285 -20.65 3.44 9.28
CA ARG A 285 -20.10 2.13 9.64
C ARG A 285 -18.68 1.95 9.08
N ARG A 286 -18.43 2.37 7.83
CA ARG A 286 -17.10 2.34 7.21
C ARG A 286 -16.10 3.15 8.02
N LEU A 287 -16.47 4.37 8.38
CA LEU A 287 -15.66 5.23 9.23
C LEU A 287 -15.42 4.61 10.61
N ALA A 288 -16.46 4.06 11.25
CA ALA A 288 -16.32 3.42 12.56
C ALA A 288 -15.34 2.23 12.54
N MET A 289 -15.35 1.40 11.48
CA MET A 289 -14.41 0.27 11.34
C MET A 289 -12.97 0.76 11.21
N VAL A 290 -12.72 1.79 10.42
CA VAL A 290 -11.38 2.37 10.24
C VAL A 290 -10.92 3.05 11.54
N THR A 291 -11.83 3.81 12.20
CA THR A 291 -11.53 4.49 13.47
C THR A 291 -11.22 3.48 14.57
N TYR A 292 -11.92 2.36 14.63
CA TYR A 292 -11.65 1.33 15.62
C TYR A 292 -10.21 0.80 15.54
N ILE A 293 -9.69 0.56 14.32
CA ILE A 293 -8.28 0.17 14.16
C ILE A 293 -7.34 1.29 14.62
N HIS A 294 -7.64 2.54 14.28
CA HIS A 294 -6.85 3.68 14.75
C HIS A 294 -6.82 3.76 16.29
N ASP A 295 -7.96 3.55 16.96
CA ASP A 295 -8.03 3.57 18.42
C ASP A 295 -7.16 2.45 19.02
N VAL A 296 -7.16 1.26 18.42
CA VAL A 296 -6.25 0.17 18.81
C VAL A 296 -4.79 0.59 18.61
N MET A 297 -4.42 1.20 17.46
CA MET A 297 -3.06 1.67 17.20
C MET A 297 -2.54 2.68 18.22
N THR A 298 -3.43 3.48 18.82
CA THR A 298 -3.06 4.52 19.77
C THR A 298 -3.06 4.06 21.22
N THR A 299 -3.63 2.90 21.51
CA THR A 299 -3.70 2.31 22.85
C THR A 299 -2.73 1.13 23.04
N ALA A 300 -2.14 0.64 21.97
CA ALA A 300 -1.11 -0.40 21.95
C ALA A 300 0.31 0.18 22.16
#